data_29556dcd991d7dbe7719eb326019a6eb
#
_entry.id   29556dcd991d7dbe7719eb326019a6eb
#
_cell.length_a   1.000
_cell.length_b   1.000
_cell.length_c   1.000
_cell.angle_alpha   90.00
_cell.angle_beta   90.00
_cell.angle_gamma   90.00
#
_symmetry.space_group_name_H-M   'P 1'
#
loop_
_entity.id
_entity.type
_entity.pdbx_description
1 polymer ?
#
loop_
_entity_poly.entity_id
_entity_poly.type
_entity_poly.pdbx_seq_one_letter_code
_entity_poly.pdbx_strand_id
1 'polypeptide(L)'
;MKLFPLLLMLLAASPAVAQQQAPNTYYPAPPPAQAPTVEQGVPTTGLSSPLPAATPKVERTEIASDAEAQLFADARRIVWGRYAKIKGAKRGDVTVTRQGGLWVVKGRIDSVAPGTEGDWAAIDGVVEKIAPNLVQVRGEVAFRIAKVEKGVPCKVAGLLNFRRSGKSQVWRLAEGDNPCDGVREGFDLVYEKPADKRPVPKRN
;
A
#
# COMPACT_ATOMS: atom_id res chain seq x y z
N MET A 1 8.61 43.19 49.81
CA MET A 1 9.21 43.99 48.72
C MET A 1 9.34 43.08 47.52
N LYS A 2 8.50 43.31 46.50
CA LYS A 2 8.47 42.53 45.25
C LYS A 2 8.93 43.45 44.13
N LEU A 3 10.10 43.17 43.56
CA LEU A 3 10.63 43.88 42.38
C LEU A 3 10.06 43.24 41.11
N PHE A 4 9.37 44.06 40.32
CA PHE A 4 8.96 43.69 38.94
C PHE A 4 10.12 44.05 37.99
N PRO A 5 10.47 43.18 37.04
CA PRO A 5 11.32 43.58 35.93
C PRO A 5 10.51 44.14 34.78
N LEU A 6 10.98 45.26 34.29
CA LEU A 6 10.52 46.08 33.19
C LEU A 6 10.67 45.31 31.86
N LEU A 7 9.57 45.12 31.12
CA LEU A 7 9.56 44.47 29.82
C LEU A 7 9.85 45.50 28.72
N LEU A 8 11.05 45.45 28.15
CA LEU A 8 11.48 46.30 27.03
C LEU A 8 10.92 45.76 25.72
N MET A 9 9.95 46.48 25.11
CA MET A 9 9.44 46.18 23.77
C MET A 9 10.44 46.70 22.72
N LEU A 10 11.07 45.79 21.98
CA LEU A 10 11.79 46.11 20.75
C LEU A 10 10.79 46.10 19.58
N LEU A 11 10.57 47.30 19.02
CA LEU A 11 9.90 47.44 17.72
C LEU A 11 10.88 47.04 16.61
N ALA A 12 10.61 45.94 15.93
CA ALA A 12 11.30 45.56 14.72
C ALA A 12 10.65 46.27 13.51
N ALA A 13 11.39 47.16 12.89
CA ALA A 13 11.00 47.80 11.63
C ALA A 13 11.21 46.79 10.48
N SER A 14 10.15 46.48 9.75
CA SER A 14 10.21 45.65 8.54
C SER A 14 10.71 46.49 7.37
N PRO A 15 11.69 46.03 6.58
CA PRO A 15 12.05 46.67 5.33
C PRO A 15 10.97 46.44 4.26
N ALA A 16 10.51 47.52 3.66
CA ALA A 16 9.64 47.52 2.50
C ALA A 16 10.42 46.94 1.28
N VAL A 17 10.00 45.80 0.79
CA VAL A 17 10.51 45.22 -0.46
C VAL A 17 9.85 45.98 -1.61
N ALA A 18 10.64 46.76 -2.33
CA ALA A 18 10.22 47.42 -3.57
C ALA A 18 9.95 46.34 -4.63
N GLN A 19 8.70 46.19 -5.04
CA GLN A 19 8.33 45.37 -6.21
C GLN A 19 8.84 46.05 -7.48
N GLN A 20 9.88 45.51 -8.08
CA GLN A 20 10.28 45.84 -9.45
C GLN A 20 9.22 45.30 -10.40
N GLN A 21 8.45 46.19 -11.01
CA GLN A 21 7.58 45.84 -12.15
C GLN A 21 8.45 45.41 -13.32
N ALA A 22 8.31 44.18 -13.76
CA ALA A 22 8.93 43.69 -15.00
C ALA A 22 8.37 44.48 -16.21
N PRO A 23 9.18 44.81 -17.23
CA PRO A 23 8.73 45.50 -18.42
C PRO A 23 7.67 44.67 -19.16
N ASN A 24 6.57 45.33 -19.45
CA ASN A 24 5.41 44.77 -20.14
C ASN A 24 5.81 44.53 -21.63
N THR A 25 6.36 43.35 -21.95
CA THR A 25 6.64 42.98 -23.32
C THR A 25 5.34 42.57 -23.99
N TYR A 26 4.78 43.45 -24.79
CA TYR A 26 3.61 43.22 -25.61
C TYR A 26 3.96 42.14 -26.67
N TYR A 27 3.56 40.91 -26.46
CA TYR A 27 3.56 39.87 -27.49
C TYR A 27 2.29 40.02 -28.32
N PRO A 28 2.36 40.26 -29.63
CA PRO A 28 1.17 40.21 -30.47
C PRO A 28 0.54 38.83 -30.39
N ALA A 29 -0.79 38.77 -30.23
CA ALA A 29 -1.52 37.55 -30.19
C ALA A 29 -1.25 36.71 -31.45
N PRO A 30 -1.02 35.41 -31.33
CA PRO A 30 -0.87 34.54 -32.50
C PRO A 30 -2.17 34.60 -33.32
N PRO A 31 -2.07 34.52 -34.66
CA PRO A 31 -3.25 34.54 -35.53
C PRO A 31 -4.19 33.39 -35.11
N PRO A 32 -5.51 33.56 -35.24
CA PRO A 32 -6.48 32.54 -34.87
C PRO A 32 -6.15 31.27 -35.67
N ALA A 33 -6.00 30.16 -34.97
CA ALA A 33 -5.79 28.86 -35.57
C ALA A 33 -6.97 28.58 -36.52
N GLN A 34 -6.68 28.37 -37.79
CA GLN A 34 -7.65 27.97 -38.77
C GLN A 34 -8.29 26.66 -38.27
N ALA A 35 -9.61 26.67 -38.08
CA ALA A 35 -10.36 25.49 -37.70
C ALA A 35 -10.04 24.38 -38.74
N PRO A 36 -9.69 23.17 -38.29
CA PRO A 36 -9.48 22.08 -39.21
C PRO A 36 -10.76 21.83 -39.98
N THR A 37 -10.67 21.84 -41.29
CA THR A 37 -11.76 21.45 -42.21
C THR A 37 -12.13 20.00 -41.87
N VAL A 38 -13.35 19.82 -41.35
CA VAL A 38 -13.85 18.48 -41.04
C VAL A 38 -14.10 17.78 -42.35
N GLU A 39 -13.17 16.97 -42.80
CA GLU A 39 -13.42 15.93 -43.82
C GLU A 39 -14.42 14.94 -43.21
N GLN A 40 -15.66 14.98 -43.67
CA GLN A 40 -16.67 13.97 -43.34
C GLN A 40 -16.28 12.65 -44.00
N GLY A 41 -15.47 11.88 -43.29
CA GLY A 41 -15.03 10.56 -43.68
C GLY A 41 -14.99 9.62 -42.47
N VAL A 42 -15.94 8.69 -42.46
CA VAL A 42 -15.99 7.47 -41.64
C VAL A 42 -16.13 7.70 -40.10
N PRO A 43 -17.16 7.18 -39.46
CA PRO A 43 -17.26 7.19 -38.00
C PRO A 43 -16.11 6.32 -37.45
N THR A 44 -15.04 6.96 -37.07
CA THR A 44 -14.04 6.36 -36.19
C THR A 44 -14.74 6.10 -34.86
N THR A 45 -15.11 4.86 -34.62
CA THR A 45 -15.45 4.38 -33.29
C THR A 45 -14.31 4.82 -32.35
N GLY A 46 -14.61 5.70 -31.41
CA GLY A 46 -13.65 6.39 -30.55
C GLY A 46 -12.96 5.48 -29.52
N LEU A 47 -12.29 4.43 -29.99
CA LEU A 47 -11.41 3.53 -29.24
C LEU A 47 -9.95 3.78 -29.66
N SER A 48 -9.48 4.99 -29.47
CA SER A 48 -8.06 5.31 -29.70
C SER A 48 -7.20 5.24 -28.42
N SER A 49 -7.74 4.74 -27.32
CA SER A 49 -6.89 4.30 -26.20
C SER A 49 -6.58 2.82 -26.41
N PRO A 50 -5.29 2.43 -26.51
CA PRO A 50 -4.95 1.01 -26.49
C PRO A 50 -5.60 0.41 -25.24
N LEU A 51 -6.36 -0.68 -25.42
CA LEU A 51 -6.87 -1.45 -24.29
C LEU A 51 -5.72 -1.70 -23.33
N PRO A 52 -5.88 -1.47 -22.02
CA PRO A 52 -4.83 -1.76 -21.07
C PRO A 52 -4.39 -3.20 -21.30
N ALA A 53 -3.06 -3.39 -21.47
CA ALA A 53 -2.50 -4.71 -21.71
C ALA A 53 -3.08 -5.68 -20.69
N ALA A 54 -3.66 -6.79 -21.16
CA ALA A 54 -4.26 -7.78 -20.28
C ALA A 54 -3.26 -8.15 -19.19
N THR A 55 -3.69 -8.10 -17.94
CA THR A 55 -2.81 -8.46 -16.81
C THR A 55 -2.28 -9.86 -17.06
N PRO A 56 -0.95 -10.08 -17.07
CA PRO A 56 -0.37 -11.38 -17.34
C PRO A 56 -0.97 -12.42 -16.40
N LYS A 57 -1.52 -13.50 -16.97
CA LYS A 57 -2.07 -14.61 -16.19
C LYS A 57 -0.92 -15.45 -15.65
N VAL A 58 -0.88 -15.67 -14.35
CA VAL A 58 0.07 -16.61 -13.74
C VAL A 58 -0.41 -18.04 -14.06
N GLU A 59 0.37 -18.79 -14.82
CA GLU A 59 0.05 -20.19 -15.16
C GLU A 59 0.61 -21.17 -14.14
N ARG A 60 1.75 -20.82 -13.53
CA ARG A 60 2.44 -21.64 -12.53
C ARG A 60 3.21 -20.72 -11.57
N THR A 61 3.26 -21.10 -10.29
CA THR A 61 4.14 -20.46 -9.31
C THR A 61 5.59 -20.92 -9.53
N GLU A 62 6.50 -19.97 -9.75
CA GLU A 62 7.94 -20.24 -9.80
C GLU A 62 8.49 -20.35 -8.38
N ILE A 63 9.10 -21.48 -8.05
CA ILE A 63 9.74 -21.72 -6.75
C ILE A 63 11.25 -21.77 -6.96
N ALA A 64 11.93 -20.68 -6.62
CA ALA A 64 13.39 -20.57 -6.65
C ALA A 64 14.03 -20.86 -5.26
N SER A 65 13.22 -21.09 -4.23
CA SER A 65 13.67 -21.46 -2.88
C SER A 65 12.61 -22.27 -2.15
N ASP A 66 12.86 -23.58 -1.98
CA ASP A 66 11.95 -24.47 -1.24
C ASP A 66 11.84 -24.09 0.23
N ALA A 67 12.93 -23.63 0.85
CA ALA A 67 12.93 -23.17 2.23
C ALA A 67 12.01 -21.95 2.43
N GLU A 68 12.06 -20.99 1.53
CA GLU A 68 11.16 -19.84 1.58
C GLU A 68 9.71 -20.22 1.25
N ALA A 69 9.52 -21.17 0.32
CA ALA A 69 8.20 -21.68 0.00
C ALA A 69 7.55 -22.35 1.21
N GLN A 70 8.31 -23.14 1.98
CA GLN A 70 7.80 -23.75 3.20
C GLN A 70 7.43 -22.67 4.25
N LEU A 71 8.30 -21.70 4.47
CA LEU A 71 8.01 -20.60 5.40
C LEU A 71 6.76 -19.82 4.97
N PHE A 72 6.60 -19.53 3.68
CA PHE A 72 5.43 -18.82 3.17
C PHE A 72 4.15 -19.65 3.27
N ALA A 73 4.24 -20.97 3.05
CA ALA A 73 3.12 -21.91 3.24
C ALA A 73 2.60 -21.90 4.69
N ASP A 74 3.45 -21.57 5.66
CA ASP A 74 3.13 -21.52 7.07
C ASP A 74 2.64 -20.13 7.53
N ALA A 75 2.47 -19.18 6.61
CA ALA A 75 1.83 -17.90 6.92
C ALA A 75 0.37 -18.14 7.37
N ARG A 76 0.00 -17.59 8.54
CA ARG A 76 -1.32 -17.79 9.14
C ARG A 76 -1.95 -16.49 9.62
N ARG A 77 -1.17 -15.43 9.78
CA ARG A 77 -1.63 -14.20 10.38
C ARG A 77 -1.30 -13.00 9.54
N ILE A 78 -2.18 -12.01 9.58
CA ILE A 78 -1.97 -10.68 9.05
C ILE A 78 -1.76 -9.72 10.22
N VAL A 79 -0.79 -8.83 10.09
CA VAL A 79 -0.62 -7.67 10.95
C VAL A 79 -0.79 -6.42 10.09
N TRP A 80 -1.71 -5.55 10.48
CA TRP A 80 -1.93 -4.29 9.82
C TRP A 80 -1.27 -3.17 10.62
N GLY A 81 -0.19 -2.60 10.05
CA GLY A 81 0.69 -1.66 10.74
C GLY A 81 0.00 -0.40 11.23
N ARG A 82 -1.00 0.10 10.50
CA ARG A 82 -1.80 1.26 10.90
C ARG A 82 -2.34 1.13 12.33
N TYR A 83 -2.78 -0.07 12.71
CA TYR A 83 -3.39 -0.32 14.02
C TYR A 83 -2.56 -1.24 14.93
N ALA A 84 -1.42 -1.75 14.47
CA ALA A 84 -0.62 -2.74 15.20
C ALA A 84 -0.13 -2.25 16.59
N LYS A 85 0.01 -0.95 16.79
CA LYS A 85 0.46 -0.35 18.06
C LYS A 85 -0.67 -0.11 19.06
N ILE A 86 -1.93 -0.28 18.65
CA ILE A 86 -3.07 -0.08 19.53
C ILE A 86 -3.24 -1.30 20.44
N LYS A 87 -3.36 -1.07 21.73
CA LYS A 87 -3.55 -2.14 22.71
C LYS A 87 -4.81 -2.96 22.36
N GLY A 88 -4.64 -4.27 22.23
CA GLY A 88 -5.74 -5.15 21.85
C GLY A 88 -5.97 -5.30 20.34
N ALA A 89 -5.13 -4.70 19.50
CA ALA A 89 -5.19 -4.92 18.05
C ALA A 89 -5.13 -6.42 17.75
N LYS A 90 -6.09 -6.91 17.00
CA LYS A 90 -6.12 -8.30 16.54
C LYS A 90 -5.13 -8.52 15.41
N ARG A 91 -4.75 -9.77 15.24
CA ARG A 91 -4.13 -10.27 14.01
C ARG A 91 -5.24 -10.83 13.14
N GLY A 92 -5.20 -10.53 11.85
CA GLY A 92 -6.07 -11.15 10.88
C GLY A 92 -5.59 -12.55 10.50
N ASP A 93 -6.41 -13.25 9.76
CA ASP A 93 -6.07 -14.58 9.26
C ASP A 93 -5.67 -14.51 7.78
N VAL A 94 -4.69 -15.33 7.41
CA VAL A 94 -4.29 -15.56 6.03
C VAL A 94 -4.18 -17.05 5.76
N THR A 95 -4.56 -17.45 4.58
CA THR A 95 -4.38 -18.82 4.07
C THR A 95 -3.54 -18.79 2.80
N VAL A 96 -2.60 -19.70 2.72
CA VAL A 96 -1.83 -19.99 1.51
C VAL A 96 -2.19 -21.41 1.09
N THR A 97 -2.79 -21.54 -0.09
CA THR A 97 -3.25 -22.83 -0.65
C THR A 97 -2.52 -23.16 -1.94
N ARG A 98 -2.40 -24.45 -2.25
CA ARG A 98 -1.80 -24.94 -3.50
C ARG A 98 -2.90 -25.52 -4.36
N GLN A 99 -3.03 -25.04 -5.59
CA GLN A 99 -4.08 -25.44 -6.53
C GLN A 99 -3.46 -25.66 -7.93
N GLY A 100 -3.29 -26.91 -8.35
CA GLY A 100 -2.85 -27.26 -9.70
C GLY A 100 -1.49 -26.65 -10.12
N GLY A 101 -0.53 -26.51 -9.18
CA GLY A 101 0.77 -25.89 -9.45
C GLY A 101 0.82 -24.39 -9.19
N LEU A 102 -0.31 -23.77 -8.87
CA LEU A 102 -0.42 -22.39 -8.42
C LEU A 102 -0.49 -22.32 -6.89
N TRP A 103 0.06 -21.30 -6.33
CA TRP A 103 -0.14 -20.94 -4.93
C TRP A 103 -1.04 -19.70 -4.85
N VAL A 104 -2.05 -19.78 -4.02
CA VAL A 104 -3.04 -18.71 -3.84
C VAL A 104 -2.96 -18.23 -2.40
N VAL A 105 -2.90 -16.92 -2.22
CA VAL A 105 -2.91 -16.26 -0.92
C VAL A 105 -4.18 -15.44 -0.78
N LYS A 106 -4.91 -15.68 0.33
CA LYS A 106 -6.11 -14.93 0.69
C LYS A 106 -6.12 -14.67 2.18
N GLY A 107 -6.54 -13.48 2.56
CA GLY A 107 -6.62 -13.16 3.97
C GLY A 107 -7.31 -11.85 4.25
N ARG A 108 -7.71 -11.66 5.52
CA ARG A 108 -8.39 -10.46 5.97
C ARG A 108 -8.10 -10.17 7.44
N ILE A 109 -8.03 -8.90 7.75
CA ILE A 109 -7.99 -8.37 9.10
C ILE A 109 -9.05 -7.27 9.23
N ASP A 110 -9.90 -7.37 10.24
CA ASP A 110 -10.84 -6.32 10.62
C ASP A 110 -10.30 -5.62 11.87
N SER A 111 -10.30 -4.29 11.87
CA SER A 111 -9.88 -3.52 13.04
C SER A 111 -10.90 -3.70 14.17
N VAL A 112 -10.37 -3.81 15.39
CA VAL A 112 -11.18 -3.87 16.63
C VAL A 112 -10.82 -2.74 17.59
N ALA A 113 -9.98 -1.79 17.12
CA ALA A 113 -9.63 -0.63 17.91
C ALA A 113 -10.82 0.32 18.03
N PRO A 114 -11.07 0.94 19.20
CA PRO A 114 -12.16 1.90 19.36
C PRO A 114 -12.06 3.05 18.33
N GLY A 115 -13.17 3.38 17.69
CA GLY A 115 -13.26 4.44 16.66
C GLY A 115 -12.72 4.04 15.28
N THR A 116 -12.52 2.75 15.05
CA THR A 116 -12.11 2.18 13.76
C THR A 116 -13.08 1.08 13.30
N GLU A 117 -14.31 1.14 13.77
CA GLU A 117 -15.34 0.16 13.46
C GLU A 117 -15.59 0.13 11.94
N GLY A 118 -15.52 -1.07 11.39
CA GLY A 118 -15.68 -1.30 9.96
C GLY A 118 -14.42 -1.04 9.12
N ASP A 119 -13.29 -0.66 9.72
CA ASP A 119 -12.00 -0.63 9.02
C ASP A 119 -11.46 -2.06 8.86
N TRP A 120 -10.93 -2.34 7.67
CA TRP A 120 -10.35 -3.64 7.36
C TRP A 120 -9.26 -3.54 6.30
N ALA A 121 -8.39 -4.55 6.28
CA ALA A 121 -7.47 -4.78 5.18
C ALA A 121 -7.57 -6.24 4.72
N ALA A 122 -7.35 -6.48 3.43
CA ALA A 122 -7.45 -7.82 2.84
C ALA A 122 -6.43 -8.00 1.72
N ILE A 123 -6.02 -9.25 1.51
CA ILE A 123 -5.20 -9.67 0.37
C ILE A 123 -5.94 -10.75 -0.41
N ASP A 124 -5.88 -10.67 -1.73
CA ASP A 124 -6.29 -11.72 -2.66
C ASP A 124 -5.33 -11.76 -3.85
N GLY A 125 -4.71 -12.90 -4.10
CA GLY A 125 -3.78 -13.00 -5.20
C GLY A 125 -3.22 -14.40 -5.43
N VAL A 126 -2.53 -14.51 -6.56
CA VAL A 126 -1.80 -15.71 -6.98
C VAL A 126 -0.31 -15.44 -6.86
N VAL A 127 0.42 -16.34 -6.25
CA VAL A 127 1.86 -16.24 -6.11
C VAL A 127 2.52 -16.52 -7.45
N GLU A 128 3.24 -15.53 -7.97
CA GLU A 128 3.98 -15.65 -9.22
C GLU A 128 5.36 -16.27 -8.98
N LYS A 129 6.07 -15.80 -7.92
CA LYS A 129 7.43 -16.25 -7.61
C LYS A 129 7.71 -16.30 -6.13
N ILE A 130 8.45 -17.32 -5.70
CA ILE A 130 9.04 -17.46 -4.37
C ILE A 130 10.55 -17.59 -4.52
N ALA A 131 11.30 -16.61 -4.01
CA ALA A 131 12.75 -16.54 -4.07
C ALA A 131 13.33 -16.23 -2.68
N PRO A 132 14.64 -16.32 -2.45
CA PRO A 132 15.22 -15.96 -1.16
C PRO A 132 14.78 -14.57 -0.70
N ASN A 133 14.14 -14.50 0.48
CA ASN A 133 13.62 -13.27 1.09
C ASN A 133 12.60 -12.47 0.26
N LEU A 134 12.00 -13.07 -0.76
CA LEU A 134 11.04 -12.42 -1.66
C LEU A 134 9.91 -13.36 -2.06
N VAL A 135 8.68 -12.90 -1.89
CA VAL A 135 7.49 -13.51 -2.49
C VAL A 135 6.80 -12.46 -3.35
N GLN A 136 6.55 -12.79 -4.60
CA GLN A 136 5.81 -11.95 -5.54
C GLN A 136 4.41 -12.50 -5.72
N VAL A 137 3.43 -11.65 -5.48
CA VAL A 137 2.00 -12.00 -5.58
C VAL A 137 1.36 -11.11 -6.63
N ARG A 138 0.74 -11.71 -7.62
CA ARG A 138 -0.10 -10.98 -8.57
C ARG A 138 -1.53 -10.96 -8.05
N GLY A 139 -1.99 -9.77 -7.69
CA GLY A 139 -3.28 -9.64 -7.04
C GLY A 139 -3.50 -8.24 -6.49
N GLU A 140 -4.21 -8.15 -5.38
CA GLU A 140 -4.48 -6.87 -4.72
C GLU A 140 -4.38 -6.97 -3.19
N VAL A 141 -3.96 -5.87 -2.58
CA VAL A 141 -4.19 -5.60 -1.16
C VAL A 141 -5.13 -4.40 -1.08
N ALA A 142 -6.27 -4.59 -0.43
CA ALA A 142 -7.28 -3.57 -0.26
C ALA A 142 -7.32 -3.10 1.20
N PHE A 143 -7.53 -1.80 1.39
CA PHE A 143 -7.68 -1.16 2.69
C PHE A 143 -8.99 -0.39 2.70
N ARG A 144 -9.86 -0.64 3.66
CA ARG A 144 -11.03 0.19 3.91
C ARG A 144 -10.86 0.90 5.25
N ILE A 145 -10.88 2.22 5.21
CA ILE A 145 -10.77 3.07 6.38
C ILE A 145 -11.96 4.03 6.33
N ALA A 146 -12.84 3.96 7.30
CA ALA A 146 -14.12 4.68 7.30
C ALA A 146 -13.96 6.21 7.10
N LYS A 147 -12.84 6.75 7.60
CA LYS A 147 -12.53 8.19 7.53
C LYS A 147 -11.78 8.62 6.25
N VAL A 148 -11.35 7.65 5.42
CA VAL A 148 -10.63 7.89 4.17
C VAL A 148 -11.58 7.58 3.02
N GLU A 149 -11.67 8.46 2.01
CA GLU A 149 -12.54 8.33 0.84
C GLU A 149 -13.98 7.87 1.18
N LYS A 150 -14.52 8.39 2.29
CA LYS A 150 -15.88 8.04 2.79
C LYS A 150 -16.06 6.52 3.01
N GLY A 151 -14.97 5.81 3.29
CA GLY A 151 -14.97 4.36 3.51
C GLY A 151 -15.03 3.54 2.22
N VAL A 152 -14.75 4.11 1.07
CA VAL A 152 -14.52 3.35 -0.17
C VAL A 152 -13.18 2.62 -0.04
N PRO A 153 -13.09 1.31 -0.37
CA PRO A 153 -11.83 0.59 -0.31
C PRO A 153 -10.78 1.14 -1.29
N CYS A 154 -9.59 1.39 -0.78
CA CYS A 154 -8.41 1.76 -1.56
C CYS A 154 -7.59 0.52 -1.84
N LYS A 155 -7.01 0.38 -3.05
CA LYS A 155 -6.35 -0.83 -3.48
C LYS A 155 -4.95 -0.56 -4.02
N VAL A 156 -4.00 -1.38 -3.57
CA VAL A 156 -2.72 -1.58 -4.24
C VAL A 156 -2.84 -2.87 -5.04
N ALA A 157 -2.75 -2.81 -6.35
CA ALA A 157 -2.98 -3.94 -7.24
C ALA A 157 -1.84 -4.11 -8.25
N GLY A 158 -1.68 -5.33 -8.75
CA GLY A 158 -0.66 -5.69 -9.71
C GLY A 158 0.33 -6.72 -9.17
N LEU A 159 1.62 -6.51 -9.38
CA LEU A 159 2.69 -7.34 -8.82
C LEU A 159 3.11 -6.78 -7.46
N LEU A 160 2.70 -7.45 -6.41
CA LEU A 160 2.97 -7.11 -5.02
C LEU A 160 4.23 -7.84 -4.55
N ASN A 161 5.18 -7.11 -3.95
CA ASN A 161 6.43 -7.68 -3.46
C ASN A 161 6.41 -7.78 -1.93
N PHE A 162 6.37 -8.99 -1.43
CA PHE A 162 6.52 -9.27 -0.01
C PHE A 162 7.98 -9.61 0.30
N ARG A 163 8.63 -8.81 1.14
CA ARG A 163 10.02 -8.97 1.50
C ARG A 163 10.18 -9.40 2.95
N ARG A 164 11.14 -10.29 3.17
CA ARG A 164 11.54 -10.76 4.50
C ARG A 164 12.97 -10.31 4.79
N SER A 165 13.24 -9.89 6.01
CA SER A 165 14.59 -9.52 6.43
C SER A 165 15.20 -10.62 7.29
N GLY A 166 16.26 -11.24 6.81
CA GLY A 166 17.05 -12.23 7.54
C GLY A 166 16.20 -13.33 8.19
N LYS A 167 16.28 -13.47 9.52
CA LYS A 167 15.53 -14.48 10.30
C LYS A 167 14.13 -14.00 10.73
N SER A 168 13.64 -12.90 10.19
CA SER A 168 12.30 -12.40 10.50
C SER A 168 11.22 -13.41 10.18
N GLN A 169 10.18 -13.46 11.01
CA GLN A 169 8.96 -14.27 10.78
C GLN A 169 7.90 -13.50 10.00
N VAL A 170 8.29 -12.40 9.36
CA VAL A 170 7.37 -11.45 8.74
C VAL A 170 7.75 -11.22 7.29
N TRP A 171 6.77 -11.37 6.40
CA TRP A 171 6.79 -10.96 5.01
C TRP A 171 6.09 -9.62 4.90
N ARG A 172 6.83 -8.56 4.65
CA ARG A 172 6.29 -7.19 4.58
C ARG A 172 6.03 -6.77 3.15
N LEU A 173 4.85 -6.23 2.90
CA LEU A 173 4.51 -5.60 1.61
C LEU A 173 5.43 -4.39 1.37
N ALA A 174 6.15 -4.40 0.25
CA ALA A 174 7.05 -3.31 -0.12
C ALA A 174 6.27 -2.08 -0.59
N GLU A 175 5.22 -2.30 -1.37
CA GLU A 175 4.31 -1.29 -1.91
C GLU A 175 3.20 -0.96 -0.89
N GLY A 176 3.58 -0.59 0.33
CA GLY A 176 2.64 -0.46 1.45
C GLY A 176 1.99 0.91 1.61
N ASP A 177 2.15 1.83 0.68
CA ASP A 177 1.54 3.15 0.78
C ASP A 177 0.10 3.11 0.25
N ASN A 178 -0.84 3.59 1.06
CA ASN A 178 -2.25 3.64 0.69
C ASN A 178 -2.45 4.71 -0.41
N PRO A 179 -2.95 4.35 -1.59
CA PRO A 179 -3.08 5.29 -2.70
C PRO A 179 -4.09 6.42 -2.46
N CYS A 180 -4.96 6.29 -1.44
CA CYS A 180 -5.99 7.28 -1.16
C CYS A 180 -5.54 8.37 -0.17
N ASP A 181 -4.65 8.06 0.77
CA ASP A 181 -4.19 9.05 1.76
C ASP A 181 -2.66 9.12 1.88
N GLY A 182 -1.92 8.32 1.12
CA GLY A 182 -0.47 8.28 1.12
C GLY A 182 0.15 7.72 2.41
N VAL A 183 -0.67 7.24 3.35
CA VAL A 183 -0.18 6.69 4.61
C VAL A 183 0.38 5.29 4.40
N ARG A 184 1.55 5.02 5.00
CA ARG A 184 2.12 3.68 4.95
C ARG A 184 1.35 2.73 5.84
N GLU A 185 0.69 1.73 5.23
CA GLU A 185 -0.19 0.80 5.93
C GLU A 185 0.57 -0.27 6.74
N GLY A 186 1.73 -0.69 6.26
CA GLY A 186 2.49 -1.77 6.91
C GLY A 186 1.72 -3.08 6.93
N PHE A 187 1.40 -3.63 5.76
CA PHE A 187 0.70 -4.91 5.64
C PHE A 187 1.70 -6.06 5.70
N ASP A 188 1.63 -6.84 6.75
CA ASP A 188 2.58 -7.91 7.07
C ASP A 188 1.88 -9.28 7.11
N LEU A 189 2.46 -10.28 6.42
CA LEU A 189 2.09 -11.69 6.56
C LEU A 189 3.06 -12.36 7.52
N VAL A 190 2.53 -13.02 8.53
CA VAL A 190 3.33 -13.61 9.61
C VAL A 190 3.16 -15.12 9.59
N TYR A 191 4.27 -15.86 9.55
CA TYR A 191 4.25 -17.28 9.81
C TYR A 191 4.45 -17.55 11.31
N GLU A 192 3.68 -18.49 11.83
CA GLU A 192 3.83 -18.95 13.20
C GLU A 192 4.72 -20.20 13.18
N LYS A 193 5.87 -20.14 13.84
CA LYS A 193 6.64 -21.37 14.09
C LYS A 193 5.70 -22.35 14.79
N PRO A 194 5.64 -23.62 14.34
CA PRO A 194 4.97 -24.64 15.11
C PRO A 194 5.44 -24.54 16.56
N ALA A 195 4.49 -24.44 17.48
CA ALA A 195 4.84 -24.43 18.90
C ALA A 195 5.75 -25.63 19.13
N ASP A 196 6.98 -25.34 19.57
CA ASP A 196 7.93 -26.38 19.92
C ASP A 196 7.21 -27.31 20.90
N LYS A 197 6.91 -28.53 20.45
CA LYS A 197 6.29 -29.56 21.31
C LYS A 197 7.34 -29.97 22.34
N ARG A 198 7.64 -29.06 23.27
CA ARG A 198 8.45 -29.41 24.42
C ARG A 198 7.75 -30.57 25.12
N PRO A 199 8.46 -31.68 25.34
CA PRO A 199 7.88 -32.80 26.09
C PRO A 199 7.37 -32.24 27.41
N VAL A 200 6.09 -32.48 27.69
CA VAL A 200 5.52 -32.12 28.99
C VAL A 200 6.36 -32.86 30.02
N PRO A 201 7.01 -32.17 30.97
CA PRO A 201 7.76 -32.87 32.02
C PRO A 201 6.79 -33.80 32.74
N LYS A 202 7.07 -35.11 32.72
CA LYS A 202 6.31 -36.05 33.51
C LYS A 202 6.45 -35.63 34.97
N ARG A 203 5.36 -35.16 35.56
CA ARG A 203 5.28 -35.01 37.02
C ARG A 203 5.37 -36.41 37.61
N ASN A 204 6.48 -36.70 38.27
CA ASN A 204 6.61 -37.85 39.20
C ASN A 204 5.86 -37.56 40.46
#